data_a1efe66c93a6dda249cf3beefd2ce676
#
_entry.id   a1efe66c93a6dda249cf3beefd2ce676
#
_cell.length_a   1.000
_cell.length_b   1.000
_cell.length_c   1.000
_cell.angle_alpha   90.00
_cell.angle_beta   90.00
_cell.angle_gamma   90.00
#
_symmetry.space_group_name_H-M   'P 1'
#
loop_
_entity.id
_entity.type
_entity.pdbx_description
1 polymer ?
#
loop_
_entity_poly.entity_id
_entity_poly.type
_entity_poly.pdbx_seq_one_letter_code
_entity_poly.pdbx_strand_id
1 'polypeptide(L)'
;MYRSKKFEDLTISDDFMFGIVMRDPKNCKPFLETILNVKISRIDYPEDQKTINLSLDAKSIRLDVYVEDDSNTVYNIEMQNGHHENLPKRTRYYQGIIDLNLLDKGMDYTQLKQSFVIFVCTFDPFHIGRHVYTFENRCVEDPDLSLNDGTQKIILNTKGIFDDVRPELKRLLNFIDGRQPEDSFTQDLSEAVEAAKRNKKWRHDYMTLQMAYDEKYHEGLVNGIQQGLSLIHISEPTRRTPIS
;
A
#
# COMPACT_ATOMS: atom_id res chain seq x y z
N MET A 1 -6.91 -22.02 7.30
CA MET A 1 -5.53 -21.92 7.82
C MET A 1 -4.81 -20.94 6.93
N TYR A 2 -4.54 -19.73 7.38
CA TYR A 2 -3.77 -18.72 6.64
C TYR A 2 -2.32 -19.23 6.57
N ARG A 3 -1.92 -19.70 5.41
CA ARG A 3 -0.56 -20.21 5.21
C ARG A 3 0.27 -19.03 4.71
N SER A 4 1.03 -18.39 5.59
CA SER A 4 1.99 -17.36 5.19
C SER A 4 3.00 -17.93 4.20
N LYS A 5 3.39 -17.15 3.19
CA LYS A 5 4.45 -17.52 2.26
C LYS A 5 5.77 -17.67 3.03
N LYS A 6 6.63 -18.57 2.58
CA LYS A 6 8.01 -18.61 3.08
C LYS A 6 8.77 -17.37 2.57
N PHE A 7 9.75 -16.91 3.32
CA PHE A 7 10.56 -15.75 2.93
C PHE A 7 11.23 -15.94 1.56
N GLU A 8 11.67 -17.15 1.25
CA GLU A 8 12.29 -17.52 -0.02
C GLU A 8 11.32 -17.43 -1.22
N ASP A 9 10.03 -17.57 -0.98
CA ASP A 9 8.98 -17.56 -2.00
C ASP A 9 8.39 -16.16 -2.24
N LEU A 10 8.87 -15.14 -1.48
CA LEU A 10 8.40 -13.77 -1.67
C LEU A 10 8.87 -13.21 -3.02
N THR A 11 8.01 -12.41 -3.62
CA THR A 11 8.25 -11.71 -4.88
C THR A 11 8.13 -10.19 -4.67
N ILE A 12 8.43 -9.42 -5.69
CA ILE A 12 8.26 -7.95 -5.65
C ILE A 12 6.81 -7.54 -5.36
N SER A 13 5.83 -8.39 -5.65
CA SER A 13 4.42 -8.11 -5.39
C SER A 13 4.02 -8.33 -3.93
N ASP A 14 4.85 -8.94 -3.11
CA ASP A 14 4.60 -9.06 -1.67
C ASP A 14 5.01 -7.76 -0.96
N ASP A 15 4.13 -7.18 -0.15
CA ASP A 15 4.28 -5.88 0.53
C ASP A 15 5.60 -5.75 1.30
N PHE A 16 5.97 -6.79 2.05
CA PHE A 16 7.23 -6.82 2.79
C PHE A 16 8.45 -6.75 1.86
N MET A 17 8.46 -7.53 0.77
CA MET A 17 9.56 -7.54 -0.20
C MET A 17 9.62 -6.23 -0.98
N PHE A 18 8.47 -5.71 -1.40
CA PHE A 18 8.36 -4.41 -2.05
C PHE A 18 8.95 -3.29 -1.21
N GLY A 19 8.54 -3.22 0.07
CA GLY A 19 9.05 -2.22 1.00
C GLY A 19 10.57 -2.31 1.19
N ILE A 20 11.16 -3.51 1.21
CA ILE A 20 12.62 -3.68 1.28
C ILE A 20 13.31 -3.17 0.02
N VAL A 21 12.84 -3.60 -1.16
CA VAL A 21 13.45 -3.25 -2.44
C VAL A 21 13.37 -1.75 -2.71
N MET A 22 12.25 -1.13 -2.36
CA MET A 22 12.02 0.30 -2.56
C MET A 22 12.72 1.21 -1.54
N ARG A 23 13.36 0.66 -0.50
CA ARG A 23 14.25 1.45 0.39
C ARG A 23 15.54 1.92 -0.28
N ASP A 24 15.94 1.28 -1.37
CA ASP A 24 17.10 1.73 -2.13
C ASP A 24 16.64 2.80 -3.15
N PRO A 25 17.19 4.04 -3.10
CA PRO A 25 16.91 5.08 -4.08
C PRO A 25 17.17 4.64 -5.53
N LYS A 26 18.09 3.71 -5.75
CA LYS A 26 18.39 3.16 -7.09
C LYS A 26 17.20 2.41 -7.69
N ASN A 27 16.32 1.86 -6.86
CA ASN A 27 15.11 1.15 -7.28
C ASN A 27 13.89 2.08 -7.24
N CYS A 28 13.71 2.82 -6.15
CA CYS A 28 12.52 3.63 -5.93
C CYS A 28 12.42 4.82 -6.90
N LYS A 29 13.52 5.51 -7.17
CA LYS A 29 13.52 6.65 -8.09
C LYS A 29 13.12 6.24 -9.53
N PRO A 30 13.76 5.25 -10.19
CA PRO A 30 13.33 4.80 -11.52
C PRO A 30 11.89 4.25 -11.52
N PHE A 31 11.45 3.64 -10.42
CA PHE A 31 10.08 3.17 -10.25
C PHE A 31 9.08 4.32 -10.37
N LEU A 32 9.28 5.40 -9.60
CA LEU A 32 8.45 6.60 -9.66
C LEU A 32 8.52 7.28 -11.03
N GLU A 33 9.72 7.43 -11.60
CA GLU A 33 9.90 8.00 -12.94
C GLU A 33 9.16 7.21 -14.02
N THR A 34 9.14 5.88 -13.91
CA THR A 34 8.42 5.00 -14.83
C THR A 34 6.91 5.17 -14.71
N ILE A 35 6.37 5.27 -13.50
CA ILE A 35 4.93 5.44 -13.26
C ILE A 35 4.44 6.82 -13.70
N LEU A 36 5.15 7.86 -13.26
CA LEU A 36 4.69 9.25 -13.39
C LEU A 36 5.09 9.90 -14.73
N ASN A 37 5.99 9.27 -15.46
CA ASN A 37 6.58 9.84 -16.68
C ASN A 37 7.25 11.20 -16.44
N VAL A 38 7.94 11.36 -15.34
CA VAL A 38 8.67 12.56 -14.96
C VAL A 38 10.14 12.20 -14.72
N LYS A 39 11.02 13.22 -14.71
CA LYS A 39 12.39 13.06 -14.22
C LYS A 39 12.47 13.61 -12.82
N ILE A 40 13.00 12.80 -11.90
CA ILE A 40 13.24 13.12 -10.50
C ILE A 40 14.76 13.23 -10.35
N SER A 41 15.30 14.33 -9.82
CA SER A 41 16.74 14.43 -9.66
C SER A 41 17.22 13.64 -8.43
N ARG A 42 16.50 13.74 -7.31
CA ARG A 42 16.84 13.04 -6.07
C ARG A 42 15.58 12.66 -5.32
N ILE A 43 15.64 11.57 -4.57
CA ILE A 43 14.64 11.21 -3.56
C ILE A 43 15.31 11.07 -2.20
N ASP A 44 14.60 11.53 -1.17
CA ASP A 44 14.98 11.43 0.23
C ASP A 44 13.95 10.60 0.98
N TYR A 45 14.41 9.81 1.93
CA TYR A 45 13.55 9.06 2.85
C TYR A 45 13.52 9.84 4.16
N PRO A 46 12.42 10.53 4.50
CA PRO A 46 12.29 11.16 5.81
C PRO A 46 12.26 10.04 6.86
N GLU A 47 13.30 9.98 7.67
CA GLU A 47 13.55 9.04 8.78
C GLU A 47 12.87 7.65 8.69
N ASP A 48 13.61 6.60 9.02
CA ASP A 48 13.21 5.19 8.96
C ASP A 48 11.73 4.95 9.25
N GLN A 49 10.97 4.59 8.19
CA GLN A 49 9.56 4.17 8.25
C GLN A 49 8.74 5.01 9.26
N LYS A 50 8.32 6.21 8.85
CA LYS A 50 7.38 6.98 9.67
C LYS A 50 6.16 6.11 9.98
N THR A 51 6.22 5.43 11.12
CA THR A 51 5.01 4.99 11.79
C THR A 51 4.34 6.28 12.24
N ILE A 52 3.41 6.77 11.45
CA ILE A 52 2.65 7.96 11.78
C ILE A 52 1.76 7.60 12.96
N ASN A 53 2.26 7.84 14.15
CA ASN A 53 1.50 7.73 15.39
C ASN A 53 0.54 8.93 15.49
N LEU A 54 -0.59 8.82 14.82
CA LEU A 54 -1.74 9.63 15.16
C LEU A 54 -2.22 9.18 16.54
N SER A 55 -2.36 10.11 17.48
CA SER A 55 -2.86 9.96 18.85
C SER A 55 -3.31 8.57 19.30
N LEU A 56 -3.12 8.19 20.54
CA LEU A 56 -3.34 6.87 21.17
C LEU A 56 -4.62 6.12 20.78
N ASP A 57 -5.60 6.78 20.17
CA ASP A 57 -6.89 6.23 19.75
C ASP A 57 -7.05 6.06 18.23
N ALA A 58 -6.10 6.51 17.41
CA ALA A 58 -6.18 6.38 15.96
C ALA A 58 -5.47 5.12 15.47
N LYS A 59 -6.02 4.52 14.41
CA LYS A 59 -5.43 3.37 13.73
C LYS A 59 -4.02 3.74 13.26
N SER A 60 -2.97 3.24 13.89
CA SER A 60 -1.59 3.42 13.42
C SER A 60 -1.47 2.81 12.03
N ILE A 61 -0.96 3.57 11.07
CA ILE A 61 -0.69 3.10 9.71
C ILE A 61 0.81 3.12 9.49
N ARG A 62 1.32 2.01 9.01
CA ARG A 62 2.66 1.90 8.45
C ARG A 62 2.52 2.10 6.95
N LEU A 63 3.19 3.10 6.39
CA LEU A 63 3.30 3.30 4.96
C LEU A 63 4.36 2.36 4.40
N ASP A 64 4.10 1.69 3.28
CA ASP A 64 5.05 0.75 2.67
C ASP A 64 6.29 1.49 2.19
N VAL A 65 6.09 2.57 1.44
CA VAL A 65 7.16 3.45 0.95
C VAL A 65 6.70 4.90 1.00
N TYR A 66 7.44 5.74 1.72
CA TYR A 66 7.20 7.17 1.81
C TYR A 66 8.49 7.92 1.48
N VAL A 67 8.49 8.73 0.43
CA VAL A 67 9.65 9.49 -0.03
C VAL A 67 9.29 10.90 -0.44
N GLU A 68 10.27 11.79 -0.41
CA GLU A 68 10.18 13.16 -0.94
C GLU A 68 11.21 13.35 -2.04
N ASP A 69 10.90 14.17 -3.04
CA ASP A 69 11.85 14.55 -4.08
C ASP A 69 12.46 15.95 -3.81
N ASP A 70 13.38 16.35 -4.65
CA ASP A 70 14.06 17.67 -4.59
C ASP A 70 13.16 18.87 -4.87
N SER A 71 11.95 18.64 -5.36
CA SER A 71 10.89 19.64 -5.53
C SER A 71 9.92 19.69 -4.35
N ASN A 72 10.24 18.98 -3.26
CA ASN A 72 9.39 18.78 -2.08
C ASN A 72 8.06 18.08 -2.40
N THR A 73 7.98 17.29 -3.45
CA THR A 73 6.81 16.44 -3.73
C THR A 73 6.89 15.18 -2.90
N VAL A 74 5.76 14.78 -2.33
CA VAL A 74 5.65 13.60 -1.47
C VAL A 74 5.00 12.46 -2.22
N TYR A 75 5.60 11.28 -2.11
CA TYR A 75 5.09 10.05 -2.70
C TYR A 75 4.87 9.01 -1.63
N ASN A 76 3.66 8.50 -1.54
CA ASN A 76 3.33 7.29 -0.80
C ASN A 76 2.99 6.17 -1.78
N ILE A 77 3.71 5.05 -1.70
CA ILE A 77 3.52 3.90 -2.59
C ILE A 77 3.14 2.69 -1.75
N GLU A 78 2.02 2.06 -2.10
CA GLU A 78 1.46 0.92 -1.39
C GLU A 78 1.31 -0.28 -2.33
N MET A 79 1.82 -1.44 -1.94
CA MET A 79 1.58 -2.69 -2.64
C MET A 79 0.28 -3.34 -2.14
N GLN A 80 -0.57 -3.77 -3.06
CA GLN A 80 -1.88 -4.32 -2.75
C GLN A 80 -2.13 -5.65 -3.47
N ASN A 81 -1.95 -6.76 -2.75
CA ASN A 81 -2.11 -8.12 -3.29
C ASN A 81 -3.50 -8.72 -3.15
N GLY A 82 -4.33 -8.21 -2.26
CA GLY A 82 -5.67 -8.72 -2.01
C GLY A 82 -6.73 -7.73 -2.45
N HIS A 83 -7.85 -8.22 -2.96
CA HIS A 83 -9.00 -7.40 -3.25
C HIS A 83 -9.60 -6.85 -1.95
N HIS A 84 -9.61 -5.54 -1.80
CA HIS A 84 -10.23 -4.83 -0.69
C HIS A 84 -11.22 -3.80 -1.21
N GLU A 85 -12.50 -3.99 -0.91
CA GLU A 85 -13.60 -3.08 -1.33
C GLU A 85 -13.43 -1.64 -0.83
N ASN A 86 -12.55 -1.41 0.14
CA ASN A 86 -12.36 -0.10 0.76
C ASN A 86 -11.18 0.71 0.18
N LEU A 87 -10.57 0.28 -0.94
CA LEU A 87 -9.42 0.95 -1.56
C LEU A 87 -9.61 2.47 -1.72
N PRO A 88 -10.74 2.97 -2.29
CA PRO A 88 -10.95 4.42 -2.43
C PRO A 88 -11.01 5.16 -1.09
N LYS A 89 -11.52 4.52 -0.02
CA LYS A 89 -11.53 5.13 1.32
C LYS A 89 -10.14 5.15 1.95
N ARG A 90 -9.31 4.14 1.66
CA ARG A 90 -7.91 4.09 2.11
C ARG A 90 -7.08 5.18 1.45
N THR A 91 -7.22 5.42 0.14
CA THR A 91 -6.50 6.50 -0.55
C THR A 91 -6.79 7.86 0.09
N ARG A 92 -8.07 8.13 0.41
CA ARG A 92 -8.48 9.36 1.11
C ARG A 92 -7.88 9.46 2.51
N TYR A 93 -7.87 8.36 3.26
CA TYR A 93 -7.33 8.32 4.60
C TYR A 93 -5.81 8.54 4.61
N TYR A 94 -5.09 7.93 3.68
CA TYR A 94 -3.64 8.11 3.53
C TYR A 94 -3.29 9.55 3.15
N GLN A 95 -4.07 10.17 2.26
CA GLN A 95 -3.89 11.58 1.94
C GLN A 95 -4.01 12.47 3.19
N GLY A 96 -5.05 12.29 3.99
CA GLY A 96 -5.24 13.05 5.22
C GLY A 96 -4.11 12.86 6.23
N ILE A 97 -3.54 11.66 6.30
CA ILE A 97 -2.38 11.37 7.14
C ILE A 97 -1.14 12.12 6.64
N ILE A 98 -0.88 12.09 5.34
CA ILE A 98 0.24 12.81 4.71
C ILE A 98 0.13 14.31 5.05
N ASP A 99 -1.02 14.92 4.82
CA ASP A 99 -1.26 16.33 5.04
C ASP A 99 -1.06 16.74 6.52
N LEU A 100 -1.55 15.92 7.46
CA LEU A 100 -1.35 16.13 8.90
C LEU A 100 0.11 16.03 9.34
N ASN A 101 0.95 15.30 8.61
CA ASN A 101 2.37 15.18 8.91
C ASN A 101 3.23 16.25 8.23
N LEU A 102 2.72 16.85 7.18
CA LEU A 102 3.43 17.90 6.43
C LEU A 102 3.22 19.29 7.01
N LEU A 103 2.13 19.50 7.74
CA LEU A 103 1.75 20.82 8.22
C LEU A 103 1.72 20.87 9.75
N ASP A 104 2.71 21.54 10.34
CA ASP A 104 2.75 21.78 11.78
C ASP A 104 1.69 22.81 12.22
N LYS A 105 1.33 22.76 13.50
CA LYS A 105 0.35 23.69 14.08
C LYS A 105 0.79 25.16 13.90
N GLY A 106 -0.04 25.92 13.21
CA GLY A 106 0.18 27.35 12.96
C GLY A 106 0.88 27.68 11.66
N MET A 107 1.24 26.68 10.86
CA MET A 107 1.74 26.89 9.50
C MET A 107 0.59 27.26 8.54
N ASP A 108 0.94 28.01 7.48
CA ASP A 108 0.00 28.37 6.42
C ASP A 108 -0.27 27.20 5.48
N TYR A 109 -1.51 27.03 5.02
CA TYR A 109 -1.90 25.95 4.09
C TYR A 109 -1.18 26.00 2.74
N THR A 110 -0.63 27.15 2.34
CA THR A 110 0.21 27.27 1.13
C THR A 110 1.50 26.47 1.20
N GLN A 111 1.87 25.98 2.39
CA GLN A 111 3.03 25.13 2.61
C GLN A 111 2.74 23.64 2.41
N LEU A 112 1.47 23.25 2.18
CA LEU A 112 1.14 21.88 1.80
C LEU A 112 1.83 21.54 0.48
N LYS A 113 2.57 20.44 0.50
CA LYS A 113 3.34 19.95 -0.63
C LYS A 113 2.43 19.23 -1.63
N GLN A 114 2.83 19.21 -2.90
CA GLN A 114 2.24 18.28 -3.85
C GLN A 114 2.44 16.85 -3.35
N SER A 115 1.41 16.01 -3.46
CA SER A 115 1.46 14.65 -2.94
C SER A 115 0.75 13.65 -3.85
N PHE A 116 1.35 12.45 -3.92
CA PHE A 116 0.85 11.32 -4.68
C PHE A 116 0.61 10.14 -3.75
N VAL A 117 -0.61 9.60 -3.76
CA VAL A 117 -0.93 8.32 -3.12
C VAL A 117 -1.06 7.29 -4.22
N ILE A 118 -0.10 6.38 -4.31
CA ILE A 118 0.06 5.39 -5.38
C ILE A 118 -0.23 4.00 -4.82
N PHE A 119 -1.22 3.31 -5.39
CA PHE A 119 -1.48 1.91 -5.09
C PHE A 119 -1.10 1.03 -6.28
N VAL A 120 -0.29 0.02 -6.04
CA VAL A 120 0.06 -1.00 -7.04
C VAL A 120 -0.75 -2.25 -6.74
N CYS A 121 -1.77 -2.52 -7.57
CA CYS A 121 -2.72 -3.62 -7.38
C CYS A 121 -2.37 -4.79 -8.30
N THR A 122 -2.31 -6.01 -7.74
CA THR A 122 -2.17 -7.25 -8.51
C THR A 122 -3.52 -7.78 -9.03
N PHE A 123 -4.53 -6.96 -9.02
CA PHE A 123 -5.90 -7.21 -9.51
C PHE A 123 -6.47 -5.92 -10.11
N ASP A 124 -7.55 -6.01 -10.89
CA ASP A 124 -8.25 -4.83 -11.39
C ASP A 124 -9.29 -4.33 -10.38
N PRO A 125 -9.04 -3.24 -9.66
CA PRO A 125 -9.95 -2.77 -8.60
C PRO A 125 -11.26 -2.17 -9.12
N PHE A 126 -11.34 -1.82 -10.41
CA PHE A 126 -12.50 -1.18 -11.02
C PHE A 126 -13.16 -2.04 -12.10
N HIS A 127 -12.57 -3.19 -12.44
CA HIS A 127 -13.10 -4.12 -13.47
C HIS A 127 -13.30 -3.48 -14.85
N ILE A 128 -12.50 -2.45 -15.20
CA ILE A 128 -12.57 -1.73 -16.48
C ILE A 128 -11.47 -2.16 -17.44
N GLY A 129 -10.36 -2.71 -16.92
CA GLY A 129 -9.27 -3.23 -17.73
C GLY A 129 -8.15 -2.22 -18.06
N ARG A 130 -8.15 -1.00 -17.51
CA ARG A 130 -7.03 -0.07 -17.66
C ARG A 130 -5.84 -0.48 -16.79
N HIS A 131 -4.64 -0.13 -17.22
CA HIS A 131 -3.43 -0.32 -16.42
C HIS A 131 -3.22 0.79 -15.38
N VAL A 132 -3.73 2.00 -15.66
CA VAL A 132 -3.58 3.17 -14.78
C VAL A 132 -4.92 3.87 -14.62
N TYR A 133 -5.24 4.21 -13.38
CA TYR A 133 -6.35 5.07 -13.01
C TYR A 133 -5.80 6.23 -12.18
N THR A 134 -5.90 7.44 -12.72
CA THR A 134 -5.50 8.68 -12.03
C THR A 134 -6.74 9.43 -11.59
N PHE A 135 -6.79 9.80 -10.32
CA PHE A 135 -7.88 10.57 -9.73
C PHE A 135 -7.35 11.89 -9.17
N GLU A 136 -8.04 12.95 -9.50
CA GLU A 136 -7.86 14.30 -8.94
C GLU A 136 -9.22 14.91 -8.62
N ASN A 137 -9.24 15.97 -7.84
CA ASN A 137 -10.48 16.69 -7.52
C ASN A 137 -10.86 17.62 -8.66
N ARG A 138 -12.09 17.47 -9.18
CA ARG A 138 -12.65 18.29 -10.27
C ARG A 138 -14.01 18.85 -9.91
N CYS A 139 -14.36 19.98 -10.50
CA CYS A 139 -15.69 20.57 -10.37
C CYS A 139 -16.74 19.64 -10.98
N VAL A 140 -17.83 19.41 -10.30
CA VAL A 140 -18.93 18.56 -10.79
C VAL A 140 -19.69 19.26 -11.93
N GLU A 141 -19.86 20.58 -11.81
CA GLU A 141 -20.56 21.42 -12.78
C GLU A 141 -19.73 21.71 -14.04
N ASP A 142 -18.39 21.64 -13.92
CA ASP A 142 -17.45 21.82 -15.02
C ASP A 142 -16.30 20.79 -14.87
N PRO A 143 -16.42 19.59 -15.47
CA PRO A 143 -15.42 18.53 -15.31
C PRO A 143 -14.02 18.85 -15.87
N ASP A 144 -13.87 19.86 -16.69
CA ASP A 144 -12.57 20.32 -17.21
C ASP A 144 -11.83 21.22 -16.19
N LEU A 145 -12.55 21.76 -15.18
CA LEU A 145 -11.99 22.57 -14.11
C LEU A 145 -11.43 21.67 -13.00
N SER A 146 -10.10 21.56 -12.94
CA SER A 146 -9.40 20.91 -11.81
C SER A 146 -9.36 21.84 -10.60
N LEU A 147 -9.51 21.29 -9.37
CA LEU A 147 -9.37 22.04 -8.12
C LEU A 147 -7.92 22.50 -7.89
N ASN A 148 -6.94 21.81 -8.49
CA ASN A 148 -5.50 22.11 -8.36
C ASN A 148 -5.01 22.16 -6.89
N ASP A 149 -5.53 21.26 -6.06
CA ASP A 149 -5.18 21.17 -4.63
C ASP A 149 -3.83 20.47 -4.38
N GLY A 150 -3.09 20.13 -5.42
CA GLY A 150 -1.78 19.47 -5.34
C GLY A 150 -1.83 18.00 -4.96
N THR A 151 -3.02 17.36 -4.95
CA THR A 151 -3.16 15.94 -4.58
C THR A 151 -3.55 15.07 -5.78
N GLN A 152 -2.91 13.90 -5.92
CA GLN A 152 -3.32 12.90 -6.90
C GLN A 152 -3.32 11.49 -6.29
N LYS A 153 -4.28 10.68 -6.70
CA LYS A 153 -4.35 9.25 -6.37
C LYS A 153 -4.14 8.47 -7.65
N ILE A 154 -3.14 7.60 -7.66
CA ILE A 154 -2.78 6.78 -8.82
C ILE A 154 -2.96 5.32 -8.43
N ILE A 155 -3.78 4.61 -9.18
CA ILE A 155 -4.00 3.19 -8.97
C ILE A 155 -3.51 2.46 -10.20
N LEU A 156 -2.48 1.65 -9.99
CA LEU A 156 -1.87 0.81 -11.01
C LEU A 156 -2.51 -0.58 -10.93
N ASN A 157 -2.78 -1.16 -12.09
CA ASN A 157 -3.40 -2.47 -12.25
C ASN A 157 -2.49 -3.35 -13.10
N THR A 158 -1.92 -4.41 -12.52
CA THR A 158 -1.06 -5.35 -13.25
C THR A 158 -1.85 -6.24 -14.22
N LYS A 159 -3.18 -6.31 -14.07
CA LYS A 159 -4.10 -7.11 -14.89
C LYS A 159 -4.79 -6.29 -15.99
N GLY A 160 -4.27 -5.11 -16.30
CA GLY A 160 -4.78 -4.30 -17.40
C GLY A 160 -4.72 -5.03 -18.75
N ILE A 161 -5.76 -4.83 -19.56
CA ILE A 161 -5.90 -5.50 -20.87
C ILE A 161 -5.81 -4.52 -22.04
N PHE A 162 -5.90 -3.20 -21.78
CA PHE A 162 -5.81 -2.19 -22.82
C PHE A 162 -4.37 -1.87 -23.17
N ASP A 163 -4.16 -1.34 -24.38
CA ASP A 163 -2.87 -0.77 -24.79
C ASP A 163 -2.85 0.73 -24.48
N ASP A 164 -2.93 1.06 -23.18
CA ASP A 164 -3.16 2.40 -22.66
C ASP A 164 -1.97 2.96 -21.86
N VAL A 165 -0.83 2.26 -21.87
CA VAL A 165 0.38 2.68 -21.16
C VAL A 165 1.62 2.52 -22.03
N ARG A 166 2.67 3.27 -21.70
CA ARG A 166 3.97 3.18 -22.36
C ARG A 166 4.61 1.79 -22.14
N PRO A 167 5.41 1.32 -23.10
CA PRO A 167 6.04 0.00 -23.01
C PRO A 167 6.86 -0.23 -21.72
N GLU A 168 7.53 0.81 -21.20
CA GLU A 168 8.32 0.73 -19.97
C GLU A 168 7.42 0.42 -18.77
N LEU A 169 6.30 1.13 -18.64
CA LEU A 169 5.35 0.89 -17.56
C LEU A 169 4.69 -0.49 -17.71
N LYS A 170 4.38 -0.89 -18.94
CA LYS A 170 3.80 -2.23 -19.20
C LYS A 170 4.73 -3.35 -18.77
N ARG A 171 6.04 -3.24 -19.08
CA ARG A 171 7.05 -4.21 -18.62
C ARG A 171 7.17 -4.26 -17.11
N LEU A 172 7.18 -3.09 -16.47
CA LEU A 172 7.19 -3.00 -15.00
C LEU A 172 5.97 -3.70 -14.38
N LEU A 173 4.76 -3.41 -14.86
CA LEU A 173 3.52 -4.04 -14.37
C LEU A 173 3.50 -5.55 -14.62
N ASN A 174 3.98 -6.00 -15.79
CA ASN A 174 4.14 -7.43 -16.10
C ASN A 174 5.12 -8.11 -15.13
N PHE A 175 6.25 -7.46 -14.82
CA PHE A 175 7.22 -7.99 -13.86
C PHE A 175 6.62 -8.11 -12.44
N ILE A 176 5.90 -7.10 -11.98
CA ILE A 176 5.18 -7.15 -10.70
C ILE A 176 4.13 -8.27 -10.69
N ASP A 177 3.51 -8.54 -11.84
CA ASP A 177 2.55 -9.64 -12.03
C ASP A 177 3.18 -11.04 -12.07
N GLY A 178 4.50 -11.12 -11.93
CA GLY A 178 5.25 -12.37 -11.85
C GLY A 178 5.82 -12.86 -13.19
N ARG A 179 5.81 -12.03 -14.25
CA ARG A 179 6.50 -12.36 -15.51
C ARG A 179 7.99 -12.13 -15.37
N GLN A 180 8.76 -12.72 -16.29
CA GLN A 180 10.21 -12.52 -16.33
C GLN A 180 10.57 -11.06 -16.65
N PRO A 181 11.71 -10.57 -16.17
CA PRO A 181 12.22 -9.24 -16.54
C PRO A 181 12.40 -9.11 -18.06
N GLU A 182 11.98 -7.96 -18.63
CA GLU A 182 12.05 -7.71 -20.08
C GLU A 182 12.94 -6.52 -20.44
N ASP A 183 13.47 -5.77 -19.45
CA ASP A 183 14.38 -4.65 -19.65
C ASP A 183 15.37 -4.54 -18.48
N SER A 184 16.33 -3.60 -18.60
CA SER A 184 17.36 -3.40 -17.58
C SER A 184 16.78 -3.05 -16.21
N PHE A 185 15.75 -2.22 -16.17
CA PHE A 185 15.15 -1.81 -14.89
C PHE A 185 14.45 -2.96 -14.19
N THR A 186 13.65 -3.74 -14.90
CA THR A 186 13.00 -4.93 -14.31
C THR A 186 14.02 -6.01 -13.95
N GLN A 187 15.15 -6.09 -14.66
CA GLN A 187 16.28 -6.95 -14.29
C GLN A 187 16.93 -6.49 -12.98
N ASP A 188 17.20 -5.19 -12.84
CA ASP A 188 17.76 -4.61 -11.61
C ASP A 188 16.83 -4.88 -10.41
N LEU A 189 15.50 -4.74 -10.57
CA LEU A 189 14.53 -5.07 -9.55
C LEU A 189 14.54 -6.56 -9.18
N SER A 190 14.66 -7.45 -10.16
CA SER A 190 14.78 -8.89 -9.94
C SER A 190 16.03 -9.23 -9.12
N GLU A 191 17.16 -8.63 -9.46
CA GLU A 191 18.43 -8.81 -8.73
C GLU A 191 18.34 -8.26 -7.30
N ALA A 192 17.65 -7.13 -7.10
CA ALA A 192 17.40 -6.56 -5.78
C ALA A 192 16.54 -7.48 -4.91
N VAL A 193 15.50 -8.11 -5.46
CA VAL A 193 14.70 -9.14 -4.78
C VAL A 193 15.56 -10.32 -4.35
N GLU A 194 16.38 -10.85 -5.26
CA GLU A 194 17.25 -11.99 -4.95
C GLU A 194 18.35 -11.61 -3.93
N ALA A 195 18.86 -10.38 -3.97
CA ALA A 195 19.78 -9.87 -2.95
C ALA A 195 19.09 -9.76 -1.57
N ALA A 196 17.86 -9.27 -1.53
CA ALA A 196 17.06 -9.19 -0.30
C ALA A 196 16.82 -10.57 0.30
N LYS A 197 16.50 -11.59 -0.50
CA LYS A 197 16.32 -12.99 -0.05
C LYS A 197 17.57 -13.59 0.61
N ARG A 198 18.76 -13.18 0.17
CA ARG A 198 20.03 -13.62 0.78
C ARG A 198 20.35 -12.93 2.11
N ASN A 199 19.66 -11.87 2.46
CA ASN A 199 19.92 -11.07 3.64
C ASN A 199 19.27 -11.71 4.89
N LYS A 200 20.12 -12.15 5.85
CA LYS A 200 19.68 -12.80 7.10
C LYS A 200 18.84 -11.88 7.98
N LYS A 201 19.12 -10.56 7.98
CA LYS A 201 18.35 -9.58 8.75
C LYS A 201 16.91 -9.51 8.24
N TRP A 202 16.72 -9.38 6.92
CA TRP A 202 15.37 -9.30 6.35
C TRP A 202 14.57 -10.58 6.56
N ARG A 203 15.23 -11.73 6.50
CA ARG A 203 14.59 -13.02 6.86
C ARG A 203 14.12 -13.01 8.30
N HIS A 204 14.95 -12.56 9.24
CA HIS A 204 14.60 -12.48 10.66
C HIS A 204 13.42 -11.50 10.88
N ASP A 205 13.48 -10.31 10.28
CA ASP A 205 12.44 -9.29 10.39
C ASP A 205 11.10 -9.81 9.85
N TYR A 206 11.12 -10.54 8.71
CA TYR A 206 9.92 -11.17 8.16
C TYR A 206 9.34 -12.24 9.09
N MET A 207 10.17 -13.10 9.65
CA MET A 207 9.71 -14.13 10.59
C MET A 207 9.08 -13.52 11.84
N THR A 208 9.67 -12.45 12.37
CA THR A 208 9.12 -11.71 13.51
C THR A 208 7.76 -11.11 13.17
N LEU A 209 7.62 -10.51 11.98
CA LEU A 209 6.35 -9.97 11.49
C LEU A 209 5.28 -11.06 11.36
N GLN A 210 5.64 -12.24 10.82
CA GLN A 210 4.73 -13.37 10.69
C GLN A 210 4.27 -13.88 12.07
N MET A 211 5.18 -14.01 13.03
CA MET A 211 4.83 -14.40 14.40
C MET A 211 3.80 -13.43 15.02
N ALA A 212 4.01 -12.12 14.84
CA ALA A 212 3.08 -11.11 15.33
C ALA A 212 1.69 -11.19 14.66
N TYR A 213 1.65 -11.52 13.36
CA TYR A 213 0.37 -11.73 12.67
C TYR A 213 -0.34 -13.01 13.13
N ASP A 214 0.40 -14.11 13.33
CA ASP A 214 -0.16 -15.37 13.82
C ASP A 214 -0.72 -15.20 15.23
N GLU A 215 -0.02 -14.48 16.11
CA GLU A 215 -0.48 -14.17 17.46
C GLU A 215 -1.80 -13.38 17.43
N LYS A 216 -1.87 -12.28 16.66
CA LYS A 216 -3.08 -11.48 16.50
C LYS A 216 -4.25 -12.27 15.88
N TYR A 217 -3.95 -13.16 14.94
CA TYR A 217 -4.96 -14.04 14.35
C TYR A 217 -5.53 -14.99 15.39
N HIS A 218 -4.67 -15.61 16.22
CA HIS A 218 -5.12 -16.50 17.31
C HIS A 218 -5.92 -15.75 18.37
N GLU A 219 -5.49 -14.56 18.78
CA GLU A 219 -6.27 -13.71 19.68
C GLU A 219 -7.66 -13.38 19.11
N GLY A 220 -7.72 -12.99 17.84
CA GLY A 220 -8.99 -12.71 17.16
C GLY A 220 -9.91 -13.93 17.08
N LEU A 221 -9.34 -15.13 16.84
CA LEU A 221 -10.10 -16.38 16.82
C LEU A 221 -10.67 -16.72 18.19
N VAL A 222 -9.86 -16.63 19.25
CA VAL A 222 -10.29 -16.90 20.63
C VAL A 222 -11.40 -15.94 21.04
N ASN A 223 -11.22 -14.63 20.78
CA ASN A 223 -12.22 -13.61 21.10
C ASN A 223 -13.53 -13.83 20.33
N GLY A 224 -13.45 -14.22 19.05
CA GLY A 224 -14.62 -14.54 18.23
C GLY A 224 -15.39 -15.76 18.75
N ILE A 225 -14.69 -16.81 19.18
CA ILE A 225 -15.30 -17.99 19.78
C ILE A 225 -15.98 -17.63 21.11
N GLN A 226 -15.33 -16.86 21.99
CA GLN A 226 -15.90 -16.44 23.25
C GLN A 226 -17.16 -15.59 23.07
N GLN A 227 -17.16 -14.66 22.12
CA GLN A 227 -18.34 -13.85 21.79
C GLN A 227 -19.46 -14.71 21.21
N GLY A 228 -19.14 -15.66 20.33
CA GLY A 228 -20.12 -16.61 19.78
C GLY A 228 -20.77 -17.47 20.88
N LEU A 229 -19.97 -17.99 21.80
CA LEU A 229 -20.47 -18.79 22.93
C LEU A 229 -21.37 -17.95 23.87
N SER A 230 -21.00 -16.70 24.14
CA SER A 230 -21.83 -15.81 24.99
C SER A 230 -23.19 -15.52 24.35
N LEU A 231 -23.25 -15.35 23.04
CA LEU A 231 -24.52 -15.14 22.31
C LEU A 231 -25.42 -16.39 22.33
N ILE A 232 -24.85 -17.59 22.28
CA ILE A 232 -25.60 -18.86 22.38
C ILE A 232 -26.21 -18.99 23.78
N HIS A 233 -25.48 -18.68 24.85
CA HIS A 233 -25.99 -18.72 26.20
C HIS A 233 -27.11 -17.69 26.49
N ILE A 234 -27.11 -16.54 25.81
CA ILE A 234 -28.18 -15.54 25.94
C ILE A 234 -29.45 -15.99 25.20
N SER A 235 -29.33 -16.85 24.18
CA SER A 235 -30.49 -17.30 23.39
C SER A 235 -31.10 -18.63 23.82
N GLU A 236 -30.57 -19.31 24.85
CA GLU A 236 -31.20 -20.50 25.40
C GLU A 236 -32.45 -20.08 26.21
N PRO A 237 -33.68 -20.50 25.81
CA PRO A 237 -34.85 -20.22 26.57
C PRO A 237 -34.78 -21.01 27.89
N THR A 238 -34.88 -20.31 29.01
CA THR A 238 -35.05 -20.93 30.33
C THR A 238 -36.20 -21.92 30.25
N ARG A 239 -35.92 -23.22 30.25
CA ARG A 239 -36.93 -24.27 30.42
C ARG A 239 -37.62 -24.02 31.77
N ARG A 240 -38.82 -23.49 31.73
CA ARG A 240 -39.72 -23.51 32.89
C ARG A 240 -40.02 -24.95 33.22
N THR A 241 -39.54 -25.44 34.34
CA THR A 241 -40.00 -26.68 34.93
C THR A 241 -41.48 -26.56 35.24
N PRO A 242 -42.33 -27.51 34.85
CA PRO A 242 -43.75 -27.51 35.30
C PRO A 242 -43.78 -27.72 36.78
N ILE A 243 -44.47 -26.83 37.49
CA ILE A 243 -44.85 -27.03 38.90
C ILE A 243 -45.99 -28.01 38.89
N SER A 244 -45.79 -29.17 39.49
CA SER A 244 -46.82 -30.17 39.82
C SER A 244 -47.63 -29.78 41.07
#